data_7a1e2fd8ea43697abfeacb87f84a1be2
#
_entry.id   7a1e2fd8ea43697abfeacb87f84a1be2
#
_cell.length_a   1.000
_cell.length_b   1.000
_cell.length_c   1.000
_cell.angle_alpha   90.00
_cell.angle_beta   90.00
_cell.angle_gamma   90.00
#
_symmetry.space_group_name_H-M   'P 1'
#
loop_
_entity.id
_entity.type
_entity.pdbx_description
1 polymer ?
#
loop_
_entity_poly.entity_id
_entity_poly.type
_entity_poly.pdbx_seq_one_letter_code
_entity_poly.pdbx_strand_id
1 'polypeptide(L)' 'MILQAVAGAALGRAGAAIGAAVAAIAAAFGIGKIGKAALEAGARQPELAGHYRMTAIIIGALVEGACLFAIVVCLIAK' A
#
# COMPACT_ATOMS: atom_id res chain seq x y z
N MET A 1 21.24 -30.89 -2.91
CA MET A 1 21.18 -30.02 -4.09
C MET A 1 19.76 -29.73 -4.52
N ILE A 2 18.99 -30.73 -4.92
CA ILE A 2 17.58 -30.51 -5.23
C ILE A 2 16.83 -30.03 -3.99
N LEU A 3 17.10 -30.59 -2.84
CA LEU A 3 16.48 -30.21 -1.58
C LEU A 3 16.78 -28.74 -1.25
N GLN A 4 18.01 -28.29 -1.46
CA GLN A 4 18.39 -26.91 -1.24
C GLN A 4 17.70 -25.97 -2.21
N ALA A 5 17.55 -26.39 -3.48
CA ALA A 5 16.85 -25.57 -4.47
C ALA A 5 15.36 -25.43 -4.13
N VAL A 6 14.73 -26.51 -3.67
CA VAL A 6 13.33 -26.48 -3.26
C VAL A 6 13.15 -25.60 -2.01
N ALA A 7 14.05 -25.73 -1.04
CA ALA A 7 14.01 -24.93 0.18
C ALA A 7 14.22 -23.45 -0.14
N GLY A 8 15.14 -23.13 -1.06
CA GLY A 8 15.38 -21.77 -1.50
C GLY A 8 14.17 -21.16 -2.22
N ALA A 9 13.52 -21.94 -3.08
CA ALA A 9 12.31 -21.49 -3.78
C ALA A 9 11.16 -21.26 -2.81
N ALA A 10 10.98 -22.13 -1.82
CA ALA A 10 9.93 -21.96 -0.80
C ALA A 10 10.20 -20.71 0.05
N LEU A 11 11.45 -20.48 0.43
CA LEU A 11 11.85 -19.31 1.20
C LEU A 11 11.62 -18.03 0.40
N GLY A 12 11.94 -18.05 -0.89
CA GLY A 12 11.70 -16.93 -1.78
C GLY A 12 10.22 -16.59 -1.90
N ARG A 13 9.37 -17.59 -2.01
CA ARG A 13 7.90 -17.37 -2.06
C ARG A 13 7.37 -16.80 -0.76
N ALA A 14 7.86 -17.30 0.37
CA ALA A 14 7.49 -16.77 1.68
C ALA A 14 7.92 -15.31 1.80
N GLY A 15 9.13 -14.97 1.37
CA GLY A 15 9.64 -13.61 1.38
C GLY A 15 8.79 -12.68 0.51
N ALA A 16 8.41 -13.14 -0.70
CA ALA A 16 7.57 -12.36 -1.60
C ALA A 16 6.18 -12.12 -0.99
N ALA A 17 5.59 -13.14 -0.38
CA ALA A 17 4.28 -13.01 0.25
C ALA A 17 4.32 -12.03 1.43
N ILE A 18 5.36 -12.11 2.25
CA ILE A 18 5.53 -11.20 3.38
C ILE A 18 5.77 -9.78 2.89
N GLY A 19 6.60 -9.60 1.86
CA GLY A 19 6.85 -8.30 1.26
C GLY A 19 5.57 -7.66 0.73
N ALA A 20 4.74 -8.43 0.03
CA ALA A 20 3.46 -7.95 -0.48
C ALA A 20 2.53 -7.54 0.67
N ALA A 21 2.48 -8.34 1.73
CA ALA A 21 1.65 -8.03 2.90
C ALA A 21 2.13 -6.76 3.60
N VAL A 22 3.44 -6.56 3.76
CA VAL A 22 4.01 -5.36 4.36
C VAL A 22 3.68 -4.14 3.51
N ALA A 23 3.78 -4.24 2.18
CA ALA A 23 3.41 -3.16 1.28
C ALA A 23 1.94 -2.76 1.46
N ALA A 24 1.05 -3.74 1.57
CA ALA A 24 -0.37 -3.50 1.78
C ALA A 24 -0.64 -2.81 3.12
N ILE A 25 0.02 -3.24 4.17
CA ILE A 25 -0.10 -2.62 5.50
C ILE A 25 0.39 -1.18 5.45
N ALA A 26 1.55 -0.93 4.83
CA ALA A 26 2.11 0.41 4.70
C ALA A 26 1.18 1.33 3.94
N ALA A 27 0.58 0.87 2.83
CA ALA A 27 -0.38 1.64 2.07
C ALA A 27 -1.63 1.94 2.89
N ALA A 28 -2.13 0.96 3.65
CA ALA A 28 -3.31 1.15 4.50
C ALA A 28 -3.07 2.22 5.56
N PHE A 29 -1.90 2.21 6.19
CA PHE A 29 -1.51 3.27 7.15
C PHE A 29 -1.46 4.63 6.50
N GLY A 30 -0.82 4.73 5.32
CA GLY A 30 -0.72 5.99 4.59
C GLY A 30 -2.07 6.54 4.21
N ILE A 31 -2.93 5.71 3.63
CA ILE A 31 -4.28 6.10 3.22
C ILE A 31 -5.13 6.48 4.43
N GLY A 32 -5.00 5.73 5.53
CA GLY A 32 -5.70 6.03 6.77
C GLY A 32 -5.35 7.40 7.32
N LYS A 33 -4.07 7.76 7.31
CA LYS A 33 -3.63 9.09 7.77
C LYS A 33 -4.14 10.20 6.86
N ILE A 34 -4.11 9.98 5.54
CA ILE A 34 -4.64 10.94 4.57
C ILE A 34 -6.14 11.13 4.78
N GLY A 35 -6.87 10.05 4.92
CA GLY A 35 -8.32 10.10 5.14
C GLY A 35 -8.67 10.82 6.42
N LYS A 36 -7.99 10.51 7.52
CA LYS A 36 -8.22 11.15 8.80
C LYS A 36 -7.95 12.65 8.70
N ALA A 37 -6.82 13.04 8.12
CA ALA A 37 -6.46 14.44 7.97
C ALA A 37 -7.48 15.20 7.12
N ALA A 38 -7.94 14.59 6.02
CA ALA A 38 -8.93 15.20 5.14
C ALA A 38 -10.28 15.39 5.84
N LEU A 39 -10.72 14.41 6.60
CA LEU A 39 -11.98 14.47 7.33
C LEU A 39 -11.91 15.53 8.42
N GLU A 40 -10.81 15.59 9.16
CA GLU A 40 -10.62 16.61 10.21
C GLU A 40 -10.57 18.01 9.63
N ALA A 41 -9.85 18.18 8.52
CA ALA A 41 -9.78 19.49 7.85
C ALA A 41 -11.13 19.90 7.30
N GLY A 42 -11.88 18.98 6.70
CA GLY A 42 -13.22 19.24 6.19
C GLY A 42 -14.21 19.58 7.28
N ALA A 43 -14.07 18.97 8.45
CA ALA A 43 -14.90 19.29 9.60
C ALA A 43 -14.65 20.71 10.13
N ARG A 44 -13.40 21.18 10.06
CA ARG A 44 -13.05 22.55 10.47
C ARG A 44 -13.42 23.60 9.44
N GLN A 45 -13.40 23.23 8.17
CA GLN A 45 -13.69 24.12 7.05
C GLN A 45 -14.70 23.46 6.12
N PRO A 46 -15.98 23.41 6.52
CA PRO A 46 -17.00 22.70 5.73
C PRO A 46 -17.14 23.21 4.29
N GLU A 47 -16.87 24.47 4.05
CA GLU A 47 -16.92 25.05 2.72
C GLU A 47 -15.84 24.51 1.78
N LEU A 48 -14.77 23.93 2.33
CA LEU A 48 -13.68 23.33 1.58
C LEU A 48 -13.68 21.80 1.65
N ALA A 49 -14.70 21.19 2.25
CA ALA A 49 -14.74 19.74 2.45
C ALA A 49 -14.62 18.96 1.14
N GLY A 50 -15.25 19.45 0.07
CA GLY A 50 -15.14 18.84 -1.26
C GLY A 50 -13.72 18.86 -1.81
N HIS A 51 -13.00 19.95 -1.57
CA HIS A 51 -11.61 20.10 -1.98
C HIS A 51 -10.71 19.09 -1.24
N TYR A 52 -10.86 18.99 0.08
CA TYR A 52 -10.08 18.03 0.86
C TYR A 52 -10.38 16.59 0.47
N ARG A 53 -11.65 16.28 0.20
CA ARG A 53 -12.06 14.96 -0.25
C ARG A 53 -11.41 14.61 -1.59
N MET A 54 -11.44 15.53 -2.54
CA MET A 54 -10.84 15.29 -3.86
C MET A 54 -9.32 15.09 -3.75
N THR A 55 -8.65 15.92 -2.97
CA THR A 55 -7.21 15.79 -2.74
C THR A 55 -6.87 14.46 -2.10
N ALA A 56 -7.65 14.03 -1.12
CA ALA A 56 -7.44 12.74 -0.45
C ALA A 56 -7.62 11.58 -1.42
N ILE A 57 -8.61 11.64 -2.30
CA ILE A 57 -8.84 10.60 -3.30
C ILE A 57 -7.65 10.50 -4.26
N ILE A 58 -7.14 11.64 -4.74
CA ILE A 58 -6.01 11.67 -5.67
C ILE A 58 -4.76 11.11 -5.01
N ILE A 59 -4.42 11.57 -3.81
CA ILE A 59 -3.24 11.09 -3.09
C ILE A 59 -3.39 9.61 -2.73
N GLY A 60 -4.58 9.22 -2.28
CA GLY A 60 -4.87 7.83 -1.96
C GLY A 60 -4.70 6.91 -3.17
N ALA A 61 -5.14 7.37 -4.34
CA ALA A 61 -4.97 6.61 -5.58
C ALA A 61 -3.49 6.45 -5.94
N LEU A 62 -2.67 7.48 -5.72
CA LEU A 62 -1.23 7.41 -5.96
C LEU A 62 -0.56 6.41 -5.01
N VAL A 63 -0.93 6.42 -3.74
CA VAL A 63 -0.41 5.46 -2.75
C VAL A 63 -0.82 4.04 -3.14
N GLU A 64 -2.07 3.85 -3.54
CA GLU A 64 -2.59 2.55 -3.97
C GLU A 64 -1.85 2.04 -5.20
N GLY A 65 -1.61 2.90 -6.18
CA GLY A 65 -0.85 2.54 -7.37
C GLY A 65 0.57 2.12 -7.04
N ALA A 66 1.25 2.86 -6.17
CA ALA A 66 2.59 2.50 -5.71
C ALA A 66 2.59 1.14 -4.99
N CYS A 67 1.58 0.90 -4.17
CA CYS A 67 1.41 -0.36 -3.46
C CYS A 67 1.22 -1.53 -4.44
N LEU A 68 0.38 -1.35 -5.45
CA LEU A 68 0.15 -2.38 -6.47
C LEU A 68 1.44 -2.73 -7.22
N PHE A 69 2.23 -1.73 -7.60
CA PHE A 69 3.53 -1.98 -8.22
C PHE A 69 4.46 -2.74 -7.28
N ALA A 70 4.50 -2.39 -6.01
CA ALA A 70 5.34 -3.07 -5.03
C ALA A 70 4.92 -4.53 -4.89
N ILE A 71 3.61 -4.80 -4.84
CA ILE A 71 3.09 -6.17 -4.75
C ILE A 71 3.46 -6.97 -6.01
N VAL A 72 3.30 -6.39 -7.19
CA VAL A 72 3.68 -7.05 -8.45
C VAL A 72 5.16 -7.40 -8.46
N VAL A 73 6.02 -6.48 -8.04
CA VAL A 73 7.46 -6.73 -7.96
C VAL A 73 7.74 -7.90 -7.01
N CYS A 74 7.08 -7.95 -5.86
CA CYS A 74 7.23 -9.05 -4.92
C CYS A 74 6.80 -10.39 -5.53
N LEU A 75 5.70 -10.39 -6.29
CA LEU A 75 5.16 -11.62 -6.87
C LEU A 75 6.02 -12.18 -8.00
N ILE A 76 6.68 -11.30 -8.76
CA ILE A 76 7.54 -11.74 -9.87
C ILE A 76 9.00 -11.89 -9.46
N ALA A 77 9.37 -11.52 -8.26
CA ALA A 77 10.73 -11.68 -7.75
C ALA A 77 11.08 -13.17 -7.64
N LYS A 78 12.29 -13.54 -8.07
CA LYS A 78 12.75 -14.93 -8.06
C LYS A 78 14.03 -15.10 -7.25
#